data_a733df35f01a6fecd815cdc90edbf2c9
#
_entry.id   a733df35f01a6fecd815cdc90edbf2c9
#
_cell.length_a   1.000
_cell.length_b   1.000
_cell.length_c   1.000
_cell.angle_alpha   90.00
_cell.angle_beta   90.00
_cell.angle_gamma   90.00
#
_symmetry.space_group_name_H-M   'P 1'
#
loop_
_entity.id
_entity.type
_entity.pdbx_description
1 polymer ?
#
loop_
_entity_poly.entity_id
_entity_poly.type
_entity_poly.pdbx_seq_one_letter_code
_entity_poly.pdbx_strand_id
1 'polypeptide(L)'
;MLKSYFNRYINNFRGFSREIWILTFITFINRAGTMVLPFLSKYLHEDLHFSLSQVGTIMVFFGAGSMVGSWLGGKLSDTIGFYRIMIFSLFTSGILFILLQFMTSFIGLCIGMFVIMVISDMFRPAMFVSIGAYSKPENRTKALTLVRLAINLGFAAGPALGGLVIMLIGYKALFWIDGITCIIAILIFWLKVKEKKKSTYADKEHPGDVLTGSVFKDKIYWIFLLSTLFVGIMFFQLFNTIQIYHKHQFGLSEFQTGLLLTFNGVLVFFIEMPLVNYIERKHINKIKVITIGALLMAISLYLLLINTWAGILLIMMLFMTFAEMFSFPFSNGFAMSRAPKHQQGRYIAIFTMTYSFAQILSPKIGFSIVENYGYQMNWIFMGSLGIAATLLGYWVYNLVQKEKQVTTNQ
;
A
#
# COMPACT_ATOMS: atom_id res chain seq x y z
N MET A 1 30.05 -1.22 -21.42
CA MET A 1 29.50 -0.97 -20.08
C MET A 1 28.01 -1.32 -19.97
N LEU A 2 27.10 -0.80 -20.79
CA LEU A 2 25.65 -1.10 -20.75
C LEU A 2 25.33 -2.61 -20.82
N LYS A 3 25.97 -3.37 -21.70
CA LYS A 3 25.78 -4.82 -21.86
C LYS A 3 26.19 -5.63 -20.63
N SER A 4 27.22 -5.17 -19.90
CA SER A 4 27.68 -5.78 -18.64
C SER A 4 26.69 -5.49 -17.51
N TYR A 5 26.14 -4.27 -17.41
CA TYR A 5 25.09 -3.92 -16.46
C TYR A 5 23.79 -4.68 -16.73
N PHE A 6 23.38 -4.80 -17.99
CA PHE A 6 22.20 -5.56 -18.39
C PHE A 6 22.32 -7.04 -18.09
N ASN A 7 23.47 -7.66 -18.38
CA ASN A 7 23.73 -9.06 -18.03
C ASN A 7 23.78 -9.29 -16.50
N ARG A 8 24.31 -8.34 -15.75
CA ARG A 8 24.32 -8.38 -14.28
C ARG A 8 22.91 -8.25 -13.70
N TYR A 9 22.08 -7.41 -14.32
CA TYR A 9 20.68 -7.26 -13.95
C TYR A 9 19.89 -8.55 -14.24
N ILE A 10 20.01 -9.13 -15.45
CA ILE A 10 19.34 -10.40 -15.80
C ILE A 10 19.81 -11.56 -14.90
N ASN A 11 21.08 -11.60 -14.52
CA ASN A 11 21.59 -12.66 -13.62
C ASN A 11 20.97 -12.60 -12.22
N ASN A 12 20.45 -11.45 -11.78
CA ASN A 12 19.69 -11.35 -10.51
C ASN A 12 18.35 -12.11 -10.56
N PHE A 13 17.83 -12.40 -11.76
CA PHE A 13 16.58 -13.15 -11.98
C PHE A 13 16.80 -14.65 -12.21
N ARG A 14 18.05 -15.14 -12.13
CA ARG A 14 18.38 -16.56 -12.26
C ARG A 14 18.36 -17.25 -10.89
N GLY A 15 17.99 -18.53 -10.89
CA GLY A 15 18.05 -19.38 -9.68
C GLY A 15 16.77 -19.43 -8.86
N PHE A 16 15.66 -18.85 -9.34
CA PHE A 16 14.36 -19.02 -8.72
C PHE A 16 13.69 -20.33 -9.11
N SER A 17 12.92 -20.90 -8.18
CA SER A 17 12.08 -22.07 -8.46
C SER A 17 10.94 -21.70 -9.43
N ARG A 18 10.41 -22.71 -10.11
CA ARG A 18 9.25 -22.55 -10.99
C ARG A 18 8.05 -21.97 -10.24
N GLU A 19 7.86 -22.37 -8.99
CA GLU A 19 6.78 -21.91 -8.12
C GLU A 19 6.90 -20.42 -7.81
N ILE A 20 8.11 -19.89 -7.60
CA ILE A 20 8.32 -18.45 -7.39
C ILE A 20 7.98 -17.65 -8.65
N TRP A 21 8.33 -18.13 -9.84
CA TRP A 21 7.92 -17.49 -11.09
C TRP A 21 6.41 -17.48 -11.28
N ILE A 22 5.74 -18.61 -10.99
CA ILE A 22 4.28 -18.69 -11.05
C ILE A 22 3.66 -17.72 -10.04
N LEU A 23 4.16 -17.71 -8.79
CA LEU A 23 3.70 -16.81 -7.74
C LEU A 23 3.86 -15.32 -8.15
N THR A 24 4.98 -14.98 -8.75
CA THR A 24 5.26 -13.64 -9.28
C THR A 24 4.26 -13.27 -10.38
N PHE A 25 4.03 -14.16 -11.31
CA PHE A 25 3.12 -13.94 -12.44
C PHE A 25 1.66 -13.80 -12.01
N ILE A 26 1.17 -14.67 -11.12
CA ILE A 26 -0.19 -14.53 -10.58
C ILE A 26 -0.37 -13.28 -9.74
N THR A 27 0.68 -12.88 -9.00
CA THR A 27 0.67 -11.62 -8.25
C THR A 27 0.58 -10.42 -9.20
N PHE A 28 1.32 -10.43 -10.30
CA PHE A 28 1.22 -9.41 -11.33
C PHE A 28 -0.21 -9.34 -11.91
N ILE A 29 -0.77 -10.48 -12.35
CA ILE A 29 -2.14 -10.56 -12.88
C ILE A 29 -3.14 -10.00 -11.86
N ASN A 30 -3.07 -10.46 -10.61
CA ASN A 30 -3.97 -10.00 -9.55
C ASN A 30 -3.85 -8.49 -9.34
N ARG A 31 -2.62 -7.94 -9.32
CA ARG A 31 -2.41 -6.51 -9.10
C ARG A 31 -2.75 -5.64 -10.32
N ALA A 32 -2.47 -6.11 -11.53
CA ALA A 32 -2.91 -5.44 -12.75
C ALA A 32 -4.44 -5.48 -12.91
N GLY A 33 -5.08 -6.55 -12.44
CA GLY A 33 -6.53 -6.69 -12.41
C GLY A 33 -7.21 -5.92 -11.28
N THR A 34 -6.50 -5.43 -10.26
CA THR A 34 -7.09 -4.64 -9.18
C THR A 34 -7.40 -3.22 -9.67
N MET A 35 -8.42 -3.10 -10.51
CA MET A 35 -8.81 -1.87 -11.20
C MET A 35 -9.95 -1.13 -10.49
N VAL A 36 -10.76 -1.85 -9.69
CA VAL A 36 -11.89 -1.26 -8.94
C VAL A 36 -11.38 -0.24 -7.92
N LEU A 37 -10.32 -0.56 -7.17
CA LEU A 37 -9.86 0.25 -6.04
C LEU A 37 -9.53 1.71 -6.38
N PRO A 38 -8.77 2.02 -7.43
CA PRO A 38 -8.47 3.39 -7.81
C PRO A 38 -9.70 4.23 -8.17
N PHE A 39 -10.77 3.58 -8.64
CA PHE A 39 -11.97 4.27 -9.12
C PHE A 39 -13.20 4.04 -8.24
N LEU A 40 -13.07 3.28 -7.14
CA LEU A 40 -14.19 2.90 -6.29
C LEU A 40 -14.94 4.11 -5.73
N SER A 41 -14.23 5.08 -5.16
CA SER A 41 -14.86 6.28 -4.60
C SER A 41 -15.61 7.08 -5.66
N LYS A 42 -15.06 7.12 -6.87
CA LYS A 42 -15.67 7.79 -8.01
C LYS A 42 -16.93 7.05 -8.50
N TYR A 43 -16.87 5.72 -8.61
CA TYR A 43 -18.03 4.88 -8.92
C TYR A 43 -19.17 5.08 -7.93
N LEU A 44 -18.86 5.08 -6.63
CA LEU A 44 -19.87 5.28 -5.58
C LEU A 44 -20.53 6.65 -5.65
N HIS A 45 -19.73 7.70 -5.97
CA HIS A 45 -20.24 9.07 -6.02
C HIS A 45 -20.95 9.40 -7.33
N GLU A 46 -20.37 9.04 -8.47
CA GLU A 46 -20.83 9.46 -9.79
C GLU A 46 -21.85 8.50 -10.41
N ASP A 47 -21.63 7.18 -10.27
CA ASP A 47 -22.53 6.18 -10.89
C ASP A 47 -23.68 5.78 -9.97
N LEU A 48 -23.42 5.65 -8.66
CA LEU A 48 -24.44 5.32 -7.65
C LEU A 48 -25.01 6.52 -6.91
N HIS A 49 -24.53 7.75 -7.16
CA HIS A 49 -25.03 9.01 -6.63
C HIS A 49 -25.03 9.13 -5.10
N PHE A 50 -24.12 8.42 -4.41
CA PHE A 50 -23.93 8.59 -2.97
C PHE A 50 -23.28 9.93 -2.64
N SER A 51 -23.69 10.55 -1.51
CA SER A 51 -23.01 11.73 -0.98
C SER A 51 -21.57 11.41 -0.62
N LEU A 52 -20.70 12.41 -0.61
CA LEU A 52 -19.27 12.21 -0.26
C LEU A 52 -19.12 11.63 1.15
N SER A 53 -19.98 12.02 2.10
CA SER A 53 -20.00 11.46 3.45
C SER A 53 -20.35 9.98 3.47
N GLN A 54 -21.31 9.55 2.64
CA GLN A 54 -21.68 8.15 2.47
C GLN A 54 -20.52 7.34 1.84
N VAL A 55 -19.89 7.88 0.79
CA VAL A 55 -18.69 7.29 0.18
C VAL A 55 -17.59 7.11 1.22
N GLY A 56 -17.31 8.17 2.00
CA GLY A 56 -16.34 8.10 3.08
C GLY A 56 -16.66 6.99 4.10
N THR A 57 -17.93 6.80 4.42
CA THR A 57 -18.36 5.73 5.35
C THR A 57 -18.17 4.33 4.75
N ILE A 58 -18.53 4.12 3.47
CA ILE A 58 -18.28 2.85 2.77
C ILE A 58 -16.78 2.53 2.78
N MET A 59 -15.94 3.54 2.55
CA MET A 59 -14.48 3.37 2.57
C MET A 59 -13.91 3.08 3.97
N VAL A 60 -14.59 3.49 5.05
CA VAL A 60 -14.26 3.05 6.42
C VAL A 60 -14.48 1.54 6.57
N PHE A 61 -15.61 1.00 6.08
CA PHE A 61 -15.87 -0.44 6.10
C PHE A 61 -14.88 -1.22 5.23
N PHE A 62 -14.50 -0.66 4.08
CA PHE A 62 -13.42 -1.18 3.24
C PHE A 62 -12.10 -1.31 4.03
N GLY A 63 -11.64 -0.24 4.67
CA GLY A 63 -10.38 -0.25 5.44
C GLY A 63 -10.44 -1.15 6.67
N ALA A 64 -11.57 -1.17 7.38
CA ALA A 64 -11.78 -2.05 8.53
C ALA A 64 -11.76 -3.53 8.11
N GLY A 65 -12.40 -3.87 6.99
CA GLY A 65 -12.35 -5.22 6.42
C GLY A 65 -10.93 -5.64 6.05
N SER A 66 -10.16 -4.77 5.42
CA SER A 66 -8.74 -4.98 5.08
C SER A 66 -7.88 -5.29 6.31
N MET A 67 -8.08 -4.53 7.39
CA MET A 67 -7.37 -4.73 8.65
C MET A 67 -7.69 -6.11 9.26
N VAL A 68 -8.96 -6.46 9.36
CA VAL A 68 -9.41 -7.76 9.87
C VAL A 68 -8.92 -8.91 8.98
N GLY A 69 -9.02 -8.74 7.65
CA GLY A 69 -8.58 -9.74 6.68
C GLY A 69 -7.08 -10.02 6.76
N SER A 70 -6.26 -9.00 6.85
CA SER A 70 -4.81 -9.16 7.01
C SER A 70 -4.45 -9.90 8.30
N TRP A 71 -5.13 -9.59 9.42
CA TRP A 71 -4.94 -10.29 10.69
C TRP A 71 -5.36 -11.76 10.60
N LEU A 72 -6.57 -12.03 10.08
CA LEU A 72 -7.09 -13.40 9.90
C LEU A 72 -6.21 -14.20 8.95
N GLY A 73 -5.78 -13.61 7.84
CA GLY A 73 -4.91 -14.25 6.85
C GLY A 73 -3.58 -14.71 7.45
N GLY A 74 -2.97 -13.88 8.30
CA GLY A 74 -1.77 -14.26 9.04
C GLY A 74 -2.02 -15.46 9.99
N LYS A 75 -3.03 -15.34 10.87
CA LYS A 75 -3.39 -16.37 11.84
C LYS A 75 -3.80 -17.70 11.18
N LEU A 76 -4.65 -17.63 10.16
CA LEU A 76 -5.15 -18.82 9.47
C LEU A 76 -4.05 -19.48 8.60
N SER A 77 -3.12 -18.70 8.06
CA SER A 77 -1.96 -19.27 7.35
C SER A 77 -1.07 -20.12 8.27
N ASP A 78 -1.02 -19.80 9.56
CA ASP A 78 -0.27 -20.59 10.54
C ASP A 78 -1.00 -21.89 10.94
N THR A 79 -2.33 -21.89 10.96
CA THR A 79 -3.15 -23.02 11.43
C THR A 79 -3.60 -23.94 10.31
N ILE A 80 -4.17 -23.40 9.23
CA ILE A 80 -4.75 -24.15 8.09
C ILE A 80 -3.72 -24.35 6.98
N GLY A 81 -2.71 -23.45 6.91
CA GLY A 81 -1.68 -23.41 5.88
C GLY A 81 -1.93 -22.33 4.82
N PHE A 82 -0.84 -21.69 4.42
CA PHE A 82 -0.86 -20.56 3.47
C PHE A 82 -1.47 -20.93 2.12
N TYR A 83 -1.24 -22.16 1.62
CA TYR A 83 -1.71 -22.62 0.32
C TYR A 83 -3.23 -22.59 0.20
N ARG A 84 -3.92 -23.16 1.19
CA ARG A 84 -5.38 -23.20 1.25
C ARG A 84 -6.00 -21.81 1.43
N ILE A 85 -5.36 -20.97 2.25
CA ILE A 85 -5.81 -19.60 2.47
C ILE A 85 -5.68 -18.76 1.19
N MET A 86 -4.60 -18.91 0.44
CA MET A 86 -4.44 -18.22 -0.85
C MET A 86 -5.54 -18.61 -1.83
N ILE A 87 -5.85 -19.92 -1.96
CA ILE A 87 -6.89 -20.39 -2.86
C ILE A 87 -8.27 -19.89 -2.42
N PHE A 88 -8.62 -20.08 -1.15
CA PHE A 88 -9.89 -19.62 -0.61
C PHE A 88 -10.10 -18.13 -0.78
N SER A 89 -9.13 -17.34 -0.36
CA SER A 89 -9.18 -15.89 -0.40
C SER A 89 -9.38 -15.36 -1.82
N LEU A 90 -8.52 -15.74 -2.76
CA LEU A 90 -8.55 -15.16 -4.10
C LEU A 90 -9.73 -15.67 -4.94
N PHE A 91 -10.09 -16.93 -4.78
CA PHE A 91 -11.25 -17.52 -5.48
C PHE A 91 -12.57 -16.89 -4.98
N THR A 92 -12.76 -16.85 -3.66
CA THR A 92 -13.98 -16.30 -3.06
C THR A 92 -14.08 -14.80 -3.29
N SER A 93 -12.99 -14.05 -3.15
CA SER A 93 -13.01 -12.61 -3.43
C SER A 93 -13.32 -12.31 -4.89
N GLY A 94 -12.84 -13.14 -5.83
CA GLY A 94 -13.16 -13.00 -7.24
C GLY A 94 -14.67 -13.11 -7.51
N ILE A 95 -15.35 -14.10 -6.90
CA ILE A 95 -16.81 -14.25 -6.99
C ILE A 95 -17.50 -13.03 -6.34
N LEU A 96 -17.06 -12.63 -5.16
CA LEU A 96 -17.69 -11.54 -4.42
C LEU A 96 -17.51 -10.19 -5.13
N PHE A 97 -16.40 -9.94 -5.83
CA PHE A 97 -16.25 -8.74 -6.66
C PHE A 97 -17.30 -8.71 -7.78
N ILE A 98 -17.54 -9.84 -8.47
CA ILE A 98 -18.58 -9.94 -9.49
C ILE A 98 -19.97 -9.68 -8.88
N LEU A 99 -20.26 -10.21 -7.70
CA LEU A 99 -21.54 -10.01 -7.02
C LEU A 99 -21.73 -8.57 -6.53
N LEU A 100 -20.66 -7.87 -6.17
CA LEU A 100 -20.72 -6.51 -5.62
C LEU A 100 -21.38 -5.52 -6.59
N GLN A 101 -21.20 -5.68 -7.90
CA GLN A 101 -21.81 -4.80 -8.90
C GLN A 101 -23.34 -4.74 -8.85
N PHE A 102 -23.98 -5.76 -8.27
CA PHE A 102 -25.44 -5.82 -8.12
C PHE A 102 -25.94 -5.16 -6.82
N MET A 103 -25.02 -4.76 -5.95
CA MET A 103 -25.36 -4.06 -4.70
C MET A 103 -25.44 -2.56 -4.96
N THR A 104 -26.63 -1.98 -4.74
CA THR A 104 -26.87 -0.55 -4.91
C THR A 104 -27.30 0.14 -3.62
N SER A 105 -27.60 -0.61 -2.56
CA SER A 105 -28.01 -0.04 -1.28
C SER A 105 -26.79 0.36 -0.44
N PHE A 106 -26.88 1.47 0.28
CA PHE A 106 -25.80 1.97 1.15
C PHE A 106 -25.34 0.93 2.18
N ILE A 107 -26.28 0.32 2.91
CA ILE A 107 -25.97 -0.69 3.94
C ILE A 107 -25.40 -1.95 3.28
N GLY A 108 -25.95 -2.38 2.15
CA GLY A 108 -25.42 -3.52 1.40
C GLY A 108 -23.98 -3.31 0.96
N LEU A 109 -23.63 -2.11 0.47
CA LEU A 109 -22.27 -1.78 0.08
C LEU A 109 -21.32 -1.69 1.29
N CYS A 110 -21.73 -1.15 2.43
CA CYS A 110 -20.93 -1.16 3.65
C CYS A 110 -20.57 -2.59 4.06
N ILE A 111 -21.57 -3.47 4.15
CA ILE A 111 -21.37 -4.89 4.54
C ILE A 111 -20.59 -5.64 3.45
N GLY A 112 -20.96 -5.47 2.19
CA GLY A 112 -20.33 -6.14 1.05
C GLY A 112 -18.85 -5.79 0.96
N MET A 113 -18.49 -4.49 1.06
CA MET A 113 -17.11 -4.03 1.03
C MET A 113 -16.30 -4.56 2.23
N PHE A 114 -16.90 -4.56 3.43
CA PHE A 114 -16.26 -5.14 4.60
C PHE A 114 -15.94 -6.63 4.37
N VAL A 115 -16.93 -7.43 3.97
CA VAL A 115 -16.77 -8.87 3.77
C VAL A 115 -15.77 -9.19 2.65
N ILE A 116 -15.85 -8.49 1.52
CA ILE A 116 -14.91 -8.67 0.40
C ILE A 116 -13.49 -8.38 0.86
N MET A 117 -13.28 -7.30 1.58
CA MET A 117 -11.94 -6.91 2.02
C MET A 117 -11.38 -7.82 3.11
N VAL A 118 -12.23 -8.33 4.02
CA VAL A 118 -11.83 -9.38 4.97
C VAL A 118 -11.28 -10.60 4.21
N ILE A 119 -11.98 -11.06 3.19
CA ILE A 119 -11.59 -12.26 2.45
C ILE A 119 -10.40 -11.99 1.53
N SER A 120 -10.42 -10.90 0.77
CA SER A 120 -9.39 -10.56 -0.20
C SER A 120 -8.03 -10.32 0.45
N ASP A 121 -7.99 -9.60 1.57
CA ASP A 121 -6.73 -9.25 2.23
C ASP A 121 -6.12 -10.37 3.08
N MET A 122 -6.81 -11.51 3.25
CA MET A 122 -6.18 -12.74 3.73
C MET A 122 -5.09 -13.25 2.78
N PHE A 123 -5.19 -12.96 1.48
CA PHE A 123 -4.22 -13.39 0.47
C PHE A 123 -2.82 -12.86 0.73
N ARG A 124 -2.69 -11.61 1.13
CA ARG A 124 -1.41 -10.91 1.23
C ARG A 124 -0.44 -11.55 2.24
N PRO A 125 -0.79 -11.78 3.52
CA PRO A 125 0.10 -12.45 4.45
C PRO A 125 0.38 -13.90 4.04
N ALA A 126 -0.61 -14.64 3.54
CA ALA A 126 -0.43 -16.00 3.05
C ALA A 126 0.58 -16.07 1.89
N MET A 127 0.52 -15.13 0.96
CA MET A 127 1.46 -15.00 -0.15
C MET A 127 2.89 -14.75 0.35
N PHE A 128 3.10 -13.89 1.34
CA PHE A 128 4.44 -13.67 1.91
C PHE A 128 5.01 -14.93 2.58
N VAL A 129 4.17 -15.70 3.29
CA VAL A 129 4.56 -17.00 3.85
C VAL A 129 4.94 -17.98 2.75
N SER A 130 4.21 -18.01 1.64
CA SER A 130 4.46 -18.90 0.51
C SER A 130 5.84 -18.68 -0.14
N ILE A 131 6.29 -17.43 -0.21
CA ILE A 131 7.63 -17.09 -0.72
C ILE A 131 8.71 -17.82 0.10
N GLY A 132 8.56 -17.84 1.43
CA GLY A 132 9.46 -18.57 2.32
C GLY A 132 9.47 -20.09 2.10
N ALA A 133 8.32 -20.67 1.75
CA ALA A 133 8.16 -22.11 1.52
C ALA A 133 8.66 -22.58 0.14
N TYR A 134 8.56 -21.71 -0.89
CA TYR A 134 8.94 -22.05 -2.27
C TYR A 134 10.32 -21.53 -2.68
N SER A 135 10.98 -20.71 -1.87
CA SER A 135 12.35 -20.22 -2.12
C SER A 135 13.38 -20.92 -1.24
N LYS A 136 14.61 -21.08 -1.76
CA LYS A 136 15.75 -21.49 -0.94
C LYS A 136 16.12 -20.35 0.02
N PRO A 137 16.66 -20.64 1.23
CA PRO A 137 17.03 -19.61 2.21
C PRO A 137 17.89 -18.48 1.63
N GLU A 138 18.89 -18.84 0.79
CA GLU A 138 19.83 -17.89 0.17
C GLU A 138 19.16 -16.96 -0.84
N ASN A 139 18.03 -17.37 -1.43
CA ASN A 139 17.31 -16.64 -2.46
C ASN A 139 16.02 -15.97 -1.96
N ARG A 140 15.68 -16.11 -0.66
CA ARG A 140 14.41 -15.61 -0.10
C ARG A 140 14.25 -14.11 -0.29
N THR A 141 15.28 -13.32 0.01
CA THR A 141 15.25 -11.86 -0.17
C THR A 141 15.07 -11.48 -1.64
N LYS A 142 15.77 -12.16 -2.55
CA LYS A 142 15.63 -11.93 -4.00
C LYS A 142 14.22 -12.29 -4.49
N ALA A 143 13.63 -13.39 -3.99
CA ALA A 143 12.27 -13.80 -4.33
C ALA A 143 11.24 -12.78 -3.85
N LEU A 144 11.40 -12.24 -2.64
CA LEU A 144 10.58 -11.12 -2.13
C LEU A 144 10.67 -9.89 -3.04
N THR A 145 11.88 -9.53 -3.47
CA THR A 145 12.10 -8.40 -4.38
C THR A 145 11.42 -8.63 -5.73
N LEU A 146 11.49 -9.85 -6.28
CA LEU A 146 10.84 -10.19 -7.55
C LEU A 146 9.31 -10.06 -7.46
N VAL A 147 8.70 -10.54 -6.38
CA VAL A 147 7.26 -10.42 -6.16
C VAL A 147 6.86 -8.96 -5.94
N ARG A 148 7.64 -8.17 -5.20
CA ARG A 148 7.41 -6.71 -5.06
C ARG A 148 7.46 -5.98 -6.41
N LEU A 149 8.39 -6.36 -7.28
CA LEU A 149 8.49 -5.84 -8.64
C LEU A 149 7.20 -6.09 -9.42
N ALA A 150 6.64 -7.30 -9.33
CA ALA A 150 5.37 -7.65 -9.95
C ALA A 150 4.19 -6.84 -9.38
N ILE A 151 4.17 -6.61 -8.06
CA ILE A 151 3.16 -5.76 -7.41
C ILE A 151 3.23 -4.34 -7.97
N ASN A 152 4.41 -3.74 -8.01
CA ASN A 152 4.59 -2.36 -8.48
C ASN A 152 4.23 -2.22 -9.97
N LEU A 153 4.64 -3.19 -10.80
CA LEU A 153 4.29 -3.20 -12.21
C LEU A 153 2.78 -3.36 -12.43
N GLY A 154 2.12 -4.19 -11.63
CA GLY A 154 0.66 -4.34 -11.66
C GLY A 154 -0.05 -3.04 -11.27
N PHE A 155 0.38 -2.38 -10.21
CA PHE A 155 -0.14 -1.08 -9.80
C PHE A 155 0.14 0.04 -10.80
N ALA A 156 1.22 -0.04 -11.57
CA ALA A 156 1.49 0.90 -12.65
C ALA A 156 0.54 0.71 -13.84
N ALA A 157 0.21 -0.54 -14.21
CA ALA A 157 -0.63 -0.85 -15.35
C ALA A 157 -2.14 -0.73 -15.04
N GLY A 158 -2.56 -1.16 -13.84
CA GLY A 158 -3.97 -1.27 -13.43
C GLY A 158 -4.80 0.00 -13.65
N PRO A 159 -4.39 1.16 -13.13
CA PRO A 159 -5.18 2.38 -13.23
C PRO A 159 -5.42 2.86 -14.67
N ALA A 160 -4.40 2.81 -15.54
CA ALA A 160 -4.59 3.21 -16.96
C ALA A 160 -5.52 2.25 -17.69
N LEU A 161 -5.34 0.93 -17.48
CA LEU A 161 -6.23 -0.08 -18.05
C LEU A 161 -7.64 0.05 -17.48
N GLY A 162 -7.79 0.27 -16.18
CA GLY A 162 -9.09 0.49 -15.55
C GLY A 162 -9.80 1.73 -16.07
N GLY A 163 -9.09 2.85 -16.19
CA GLY A 163 -9.64 4.07 -16.76
C GLY A 163 -10.07 3.90 -18.23
N LEU A 164 -9.31 3.14 -19.02
CA LEU A 164 -9.67 2.79 -20.39
C LEU A 164 -10.93 1.92 -20.44
N VAL A 165 -11.03 0.92 -19.58
CA VAL A 165 -12.21 0.04 -19.47
C VAL A 165 -13.45 0.84 -19.08
N ILE A 166 -13.35 1.77 -18.13
CA ILE A 166 -14.47 2.63 -17.74
C ILE A 166 -14.93 3.47 -18.93
N MET A 167 -14.01 4.07 -19.67
CA MET A 167 -14.30 4.92 -20.83
C MET A 167 -15.00 4.14 -21.96
N LEU A 168 -14.64 2.88 -22.18
CA LEU A 168 -15.17 2.07 -23.29
C LEU A 168 -16.43 1.29 -22.93
N ILE A 169 -16.55 0.80 -21.69
CA ILE A 169 -17.56 -0.19 -21.28
C ILE A 169 -18.35 0.31 -20.05
N GLY A 170 -17.72 1.10 -19.17
CA GLY A 170 -18.29 1.61 -17.92
C GLY A 170 -17.74 0.93 -16.64
N TYR A 171 -18.12 1.49 -15.49
CA TYR A 171 -17.59 1.06 -14.18
C TYR A 171 -17.87 -0.40 -13.85
N LYS A 172 -19.03 -0.96 -14.24
CA LYS A 172 -19.41 -2.34 -13.92
C LYS A 172 -18.46 -3.37 -14.51
N ALA A 173 -17.81 -3.07 -15.65
CA ALA A 173 -16.83 -3.95 -16.26
C ALA A 173 -15.61 -4.18 -15.36
N LEU A 174 -15.24 -3.22 -14.50
CA LEU A 174 -14.12 -3.37 -13.57
C LEU A 174 -14.34 -4.53 -12.59
N PHE A 175 -15.57 -4.68 -12.07
CA PHE A 175 -15.90 -5.77 -11.13
C PHE A 175 -15.77 -7.14 -11.78
N TRP A 176 -16.15 -7.26 -13.07
CA TRP A 176 -15.94 -8.46 -13.84
C TRP A 176 -14.46 -8.77 -14.05
N ILE A 177 -13.69 -7.76 -14.43
CA ILE A 177 -12.24 -7.92 -14.71
C ILE A 177 -11.52 -8.30 -13.42
N ASP A 178 -11.74 -7.59 -12.31
CA ASP A 178 -11.12 -7.89 -11.01
C ASP A 178 -11.50 -9.30 -10.54
N GLY A 179 -12.78 -9.66 -10.65
CA GLY A 179 -13.25 -11.00 -10.28
C GLY A 179 -12.65 -12.10 -11.13
N ILE A 180 -12.68 -11.96 -12.45
CA ILE A 180 -12.16 -12.97 -13.39
C ILE A 180 -10.64 -13.10 -13.26
N THR A 181 -9.90 -11.99 -13.14
CA THR A 181 -8.43 -12.02 -12.97
C THR A 181 -8.02 -12.68 -11.67
N CYS A 182 -8.75 -12.45 -10.57
CA CYS A 182 -8.55 -13.17 -9.31
C CYS A 182 -8.75 -14.68 -9.48
N ILE A 183 -9.85 -15.09 -10.11
CA ILE A 183 -10.17 -16.51 -10.34
C ILE A 183 -9.12 -17.15 -11.26
N ILE A 184 -8.78 -16.53 -12.38
CA ILE A 184 -7.76 -17.05 -13.31
C ILE A 184 -6.40 -17.18 -12.61
N ALA A 185 -5.97 -16.15 -11.88
CA ALA A 185 -4.70 -16.16 -11.18
C ALA A 185 -4.61 -17.34 -10.20
N ILE A 186 -5.68 -17.55 -9.40
CA ILE A 186 -5.65 -18.63 -8.41
C ILE A 186 -5.83 -20.02 -9.02
N LEU A 187 -6.56 -20.16 -10.11
CA LEU A 187 -6.64 -21.41 -10.85
C LEU A 187 -5.29 -21.80 -11.45
N ILE A 188 -4.53 -20.84 -12.01
CA ILE A 188 -3.16 -21.09 -12.48
C ILE A 188 -2.28 -21.57 -11.32
N PHE A 189 -2.38 -20.94 -10.15
CA PHE A 189 -1.65 -21.34 -8.96
C PHE A 189 -2.01 -22.77 -8.54
N TRP A 190 -3.29 -23.06 -8.38
CA TRP A 190 -3.80 -24.37 -7.96
C TRP A 190 -3.37 -25.50 -8.90
N LEU A 191 -3.42 -25.28 -10.20
CA LEU A 191 -3.06 -26.28 -11.22
C LEU A 191 -1.55 -26.49 -11.37
N LYS A 192 -0.74 -25.48 -11.13
CA LYS A 192 0.70 -25.50 -11.44
C LYS A 192 1.61 -25.63 -10.21
N VAL A 193 1.12 -25.32 -9.02
CA VAL A 193 1.89 -25.28 -7.78
C VAL A 193 1.34 -26.33 -6.80
N LYS A 194 2.21 -27.20 -6.32
CA LYS A 194 1.83 -28.21 -5.31
C LYS A 194 1.88 -27.60 -3.90
N GLU A 195 0.91 -28.04 -3.05
CA GLU A 195 0.91 -27.65 -1.64
C GLU A 195 2.23 -28.08 -0.96
N LYS A 196 2.89 -27.14 -0.31
CA LYS A 196 4.02 -27.39 0.58
C LYS A 196 3.65 -27.00 1.99
N LYS A 197 3.99 -27.85 2.96
CA LYS A 197 3.88 -27.48 4.38
C LYS A 197 4.89 -26.36 4.68
N LYS A 198 4.54 -25.47 5.61
CA LYS A 198 5.43 -24.41 6.10
C LYS A 198 6.76 -25.08 6.51
N SER A 199 7.88 -24.59 5.95
CA SER A 199 9.19 -25.06 6.36
C SER A 199 9.37 -24.76 7.86
N THR A 200 9.71 -25.77 8.64
CA THR A 200 9.98 -25.67 10.09
C THR A 200 11.22 -24.83 10.41
N TYR A 201 11.87 -24.25 9.39
CA TYR A 201 12.96 -23.26 9.52
C TYR A 201 12.47 -21.82 9.73
N ALA A 202 11.17 -21.59 9.93
CA ALA A 202 10.71 -20.34 10.52
C ALA A 202 11.21 -20.30 11.96
N ASP A 203 12.10 -19.37 12.21
CA ASP A 203 12.74 -19.05 13.47
C ASP A 203 12.04 -19.65 14.69
N LYS A 204 12.73 -20.58 15.36
CA LYS A 204 12.40 -20.90 16.74
C LYS A 204 12.47 -19.58 17.48
N GLU A 205 11.33 -18.98 17.74
CA GLU A 205 11.23 -18.00 18.80
C GLU A 205 11.84 -18.68 20.02
N HIS A 206 12.97 -18.18 20.47
CA HIS A 206 13.52 -18.59 21.74
C HIS A 206 12.53 -18.13 22.83
N PRO A 207 11.81 -19.07 23.50
CA PRO A 207 11.00 -18.72 24.65
C PRO A 207 11.98 -18.56 25.81
N GLY A 208 12.44 -17.37 26.07
CA GLY A 208 13.35 -17.23 27.20
C GLY A 208 13.93 -15.87 27.53
N ASP A 209 13.64 -14.79 26.77
CA ASP A 209 14.13 -13.48 27.21
C ASP A 209 13.01 -12.70 27.89
N VAL A 210 13.16 -12.58 29.21
CA VAL A 210 12.34 -11.76 30.10
C VAL A 210 12.21 -10.34 29.57
N LEU A 211 10.97 -9.91 29.48
CA LEU A 211 10.46 -8.63 29.02
C LEU A 211 11.16 -7.43 29.68
N THR A 212 12.20 -6.91 29.08
CA THR A 212 12.73 -5.60 29.41
C THR A 212 12.40 -4.64 28.27
N GLY A 213 11.33 -3.86 28.46
CA GLY A 213 10.90 -2.78 27.57
C GLY A 213 9.67 -3.13 26.71
N SER A 214 8.52 -2.60 27.09
CA SER A 214 7.30 -2.69 26.27
C SER A 214 7.36 -1.66 25.15
N VAL A 215 6.97 -2.01 23.89
CA VAL A 215 6.78 -1.09 22.78
C VAL A 215 5.92 0.13 23.15
N PHE A 216 4.99 -0.06 24.10
CA PHE A 216 4.12 1.00 24.61
C PHE A 216 4.85 2.06 25.45
N LYS A 217 6.06 1.79 25.92
CA LYS A 217 6.91 2.74 26.66
C LYS A 217 7.88 3.51 25.77
N ASP A 218 8.03 3.14 24.50
CA ASP A 218 8.91 3.82 23.56
C ASP A 218 8.26 5.10 23.01
N LYS A 219 8.41 6.21 23.72
CA LYS A 219 7.85 7.51 23.35
C LYS A 219 8.28 7.97 21.96
N ILE A 220 9.55 7.74 21.58
CA ILE A 220 10.08 8.14 20.28
C ILE A 220 9.38 7.37 19.16
N TYR A 221 9.12 6.08 19.40
CA TYR A 221 8.41 5.26 18.43
C TYR A 221 6.95 5.72 18.25
N TRP A 222 6.25 6.10 19.32
CA TRP A 222 4.88 6.62 19.21
C TRP A 222 4.80 7.97 18.48
N ILE A 223 5.77 8.88 18.69
CA ILE A 223 5.83 10.13 17.93
C ILE A 223 6.09 9.83 16.44
N PHE A 224 6.97 8.89 16.14
CA PHE A 224 7.21 8.42 14.78
C PHE A 224 5.94 7.81 14.16
N LEU A 225 5.20 6.98 14.88
CA LEU A 225 3.94 6.39 14.41
C LEU A 225 2.88 7.46 14.13
N LEU A 226 2.79 8.51 14.96
CA LEU A 226 1.88 9.63 14.73
C LEU A 226 2.25 10.40 13.44
N SER A 227 3.53 10.66 13.20
CA SER A 227 4.00 11.24 11.95
C SER A 227 3.66 10.33 10.75
N THR A 228 3.87 9.02 10.89
CA THR A 228 3.54 8.02 9.87
C THR A 228 2.04 7.95 9.59
N LEU A 229 1.19 8.08 10.62
CA LEU A 229 -0.26 8.14 10.47
C LEU A 229 -0.68 9.34 9.59
N PHE A 230 -0.10 10.51 9.86
CA PHE A 230 -0.41 11.71 9.08
C PHE A 230 0.04 11.57 7.62
N VAL A 231 1.24 11.04 7.39
CA VAL A 231 1.74 10.71 6.04
C VAL A 231 0.81 9.73 5.34
N GLY A 232 0.34 8.69 6.03
CA GLY A 232 -0.60 7.71 5.48
C GLY A 232 -1.95 8.35 5.13
N ILE A 233 -2.52 9.22 5.99
CA ILE A 233 -3.78 9.93 5.72
C ILE A 233 -3.67 10.77 4.44
N MET A 234 -2.56 11.50 4.27
CA MET A 234 -2.31 12.29 3.07
C MET A 234 -2.15 11.41 1.83
N PHE A 235 -1.39 10.33 1.93
CA PHE A 235 -1.15 9.42 0.80
C PHE A 235 -2.43 8.79 0.28
N PHE A 236 -3.30 8.33 1.17
CA PHE A 236 -4.56 7.71 0.75
C PHE A 236 -5.57 8.67 0.12
N GLN A 237 -5.37 10.00 0.22
CA GLN A 237 -6.16 10.96 -0.57
C GLN A 237 -5.99 10.72 -2.08
N LEU A 238 -4.83 10.17 -2.50
CA LEU A 238 -4.55 9.86 -3.90
C LEU A 238 -5.57 8.89 -4.50
N PHE A 239 -6.07 7.94 -3.72
CA PHE A 239 -7.03 6.92 -4.16
C PHE A 239 -8.49 7.27 -3.85
N ASN A 240 -8.73 8.39 -3.20
CA ASN A 240 -10.08 8.80 -2.77
C ASN A 240 -10.44 10.19 -3.31
N THR A 241 -10.15 11.22 -2.54
CA THR A 241 -10.60 12.59 -2.79
C THR A 241 -10.00 13.18 -4.06
N ILE A 242 -8.71 12.92 -4.35
CA ILE A 242 -8.01 13.43 -5.53
C ILE A 242 -8.64 12.88 -6.82
N GLN A 243 -9.12 11.63 -6.82
CA GLN A 243 -9.76 11.02 -7.99
C GLN A 243 -11.03 11.79 -8.42
N ILE A 244 -11.85 12.15 -7.45
CA ILE A 244 -13.07 12.92 -7.70
C ILE A 244 -12.73 14.37 -8.07
N TYR A 245 -11.73 14.96 -7.41
CA TYR A 245 -11.24 16.32 -7.71
C TYR A 245 -10.75 16.48 -9.15
N HIS A 246 -10.06 15.48 -9.70
CA HIS A 246 -9.61 15.51 -11.10
C HIS A 246 -10.74 15.77 -12.09
N LYS A 247 -11.89 15.14 -11.89
CA LYS A 247 -13.06 15.33 -12.75
C LYS A 247 -13.77 16.64 -12.45
N HIS A 248 -14.06 16.92 -11.19
CA HIS A 248 -14.86 18.09 -10.80
C HIS A 248 -14.17 19.41 -11.10
N GLN A 249 -12.83 19.49 -10.88
CA GLN A 249 -12.08 20.73 -11.06
C GLN A 249 -11.49 20.88 -12.46
N PHE A 250 -11.00 19.78 -13.06
CA PHE A 250 -10.25 19.84 -14.33
C PHE A 250 -10.95 19.11 -15.47
N GLY A 251 -12.10 18.48 -15.25
CA GLY A 251 -12.84 17.74 -16.26
C GLY A 251 -12.09 16.52 -16.85
N LEU A 252 -11.11 15.95 -16.09
CA LEU A 252 -10.34 14.81 -16.56
C LEU A 252 -11.23 13.58 -16.67
N SER A 253 -11.03 12.82 -17.74
CA SER A 253 -11.61 11.50 -17.90
C SER A 253 -10.97 10.49 -16.94
N GLU A 254 -11.62 9.35 -16.74
CA GLU A 254 -11.13 8.22 -15.95
C GLU A 254 -9.79 7.71 -16.51
N PHE A 255 -9.64 7.67 -17.83
CA PHE A 255 -8.41 7.28 -18.49
C PHE A 255 -7.26 8.25 -18.18
N GLN A 256 -7.49 9.56 -18.26
CA GLN A 256 -6.48 10.58 -17.92
C GLN A 256 -6.08 10.51 -16.44
N THR A 257 -7.05 10.31 -15.55
CA THR A 257 -6.81 10.07 -14.13
C THR A 257 -6.00 8.79 -13.90
N GLY A 258 -6.32 7.72 -14.61
CA GLY A 258 -5.58 6.46 -14.60
C GLY A 258 -4.13 6.63 -15.09
N LEU A 259 -3.90 7.45 -16.13
CA LEU A 259 -2.56 7.76 -16.61
C LEU A 259 -1.69 8.49 -15.59
N LEU A 260 -2.28 9.39 -14.78
CA LEU A 260 -1.56 10.06 -13.69
C LEU A 260 -1.10 9.04 -12.63
N LEU A 261 -1.96 8.09 -12.27
CA LEU A 261 -1.58 7.01 -11.34
C LEU A 261 -0.54 6.06 -11.96
N THR A 262 -0.67 5.77 -13.24
CA THR A 262 0.33 4.97 -13.97
C THR A 262 1.68 5.69 -14.00
N PHE A 263 1.69 7.01 -14.20
CA PHE A 263 2.92 7.82 -14.13
C PHE A 263 3.60 7.68 -12.77
N ASN A 264 2.83 7.76 -11.65
CA ASN A 264 3.36 7.47 -10.31
C ASN A 264 3.99 6.07 -10.25
N GLY A 265 3.24 5.02 -10.61
CA GLY A 265 3.71 3.63 -10.53
C GLY A 265 4.96 3.36 -11.39
N VAL A 266 5.05 3.96 -12.59
CA VAL A 266 6.22 3.86 -13.49
C VAL A 266 7.44 4.53 -12.85
N LEU A 267 7.29 5.72 -12.29
CA LEU A 267 8.39 6.40 -11.60
C LEU A 267 8.89 5.60 -10.40
N VAL A 268 7.99 5.09 -9.57
CA VAL A 268 8.34 4.22 -8.44
C VAL A 268 9.11 2.98 -8.93
N PHE A 269 8.63 2.33 -9.98
CA PHE A 269 9.25 1.14 -10.54
C PHE A 269 10.70 1.36 -10.98
N PHE A 270 10.98 2.46 -11.69
CA PHE A 270 12.32 2.72 -12.21
C PHE A 270 13.25 3.42 -11.23
N ILE A 271 12.73 4.27 -10.34
CA ILE A 271 13.54 5.20 -9.53
C ILE A 271 13.70 4.74 -8.08
N GLU A 272 12.71 4.07 -7.48
CA GLU A 272 12.74 3.74 -6.04
C GLU A 272 13.99 2.94 -5.65
N MET A 273 14.29 1.84 -6.35
CA MET A 273 15.45 1.00 -6.01
C MET A 273 16.81 1.72 -6.18
N PRO A 274 17.09 2.42 -7.28
CA PRO A 274 18.29 3.25 -7.40
C PRO A 274 18.41 4.32 -6.31
N LEU A 275 17.29 4.97 -5.97
CA LEU A 275 17.21 6.03 -4.97
C LEU A 275 17.51 5.48 -3.56
N VAL A 276 16.85 4.40 -3.17
CA VAL A 276 17.09 3.73 -1.89
C VAL A 276 18.55 3.29 -1.76
N ASN A 277 19.09 2.64 -2.79
CA ASN A 277 20.48 2.21 -2.81
C ASN A 277 21.46 3.41 -2.70
N TYR A 278 21.17 4.53 -3.35
CA TYR A 278 21.99 5.74 -3.25
C TYR A 278 22.01 6.30 -1.82
N ILE A 279 20.83 6.41 -1.20
CA ILE A 279 20.67 6.93 0.17
C ILE A 279 21.36 6.01 1.18
N GLU A 280 21.24 4.70 1.04
CA GLU A 280 21.89 3.73 1.93
C GLU A 280 23.41 3.73 1.78
N ARG A 281 23.95 3.77 0.56
CA ARG A 281 25.40 3.87 0.30
C ARG A 281 26.02 5.16 0.84
N LYS A 282 25.28 6.24 0.83
CA LYS A 282 25.73 7.53 1.37
C LYS A 282 25.50 7.63 2.88
N HIS A 283 24.98 6.60 3.52
CA HIS A 283 24.68 6.58 4.97
C HIS A 283 23.83 7.77 5.43
N ILE A 284 22.93 8.25 4.55
CA ILE A 284 22.02 9.35 4.88
C ILE A 284 21.05 8.89 5.98
N ASN A 285 20.86 9.75 6.97
CA ASN A 285 20.00 9.42 8.11
C ASN A 285 18.55 9.17 7.65
N LYS A 286 18.03 7.96 7.92
CA LYS A 286 16.69 7.52 7.49
C LYS A 286 15.59 8.47 7.98
N ILE A 287 15.69 9.00 9.20
CA ILE A 287 14.66 9.89 9.76
C ILE A 287 14.64 11.22 9.00
N LYS A 288 15.80 11.77 8.61
CA LYS A 288 15.84 12.96 7.75
C LYS A 288 15.14 12.73 6.42
N VAL A 289 15.36 11.55 5.80
CA VAL A 289 14.72 11.18 4.52
C VAL A 289 13.21 11.12 4.68
N ILE A 290 12.72 10.45 5.74
CA ILE A 290 11.28 10.37 6.07
C ILE A 290 10.68 11.77 6.26
N THR A 291 11.39 12.65 6.99
CA THR A 291 10.94 14.03 7.25
C THR A 291 10.84 14.84 5.96
N ILE A 292 11.82 14.69 5.04
CA ILE A 292 11.76 15.30 3.71
C ILE A 292 10.58 14.74 2.91
N GLY A 293 10.34 13.42 2.99
CA GLY A 293 9.18 12.77 2.35
C GLY A 293 7.85 13.37 2.83
N ALA A 294 7.69 13.58 4.15
CA ALA A 294 6.50 14.23 4.71
C ALA A 294 6.32 15.66 4.19
N LEU A 295 7.41 16.43 4.09
CA LEU A 295 7.39 17.79 3.55
C LEU A 295 7.01 17.81 2.07
N LEU A 296 7.58 16.93 1.25
CA LEU A 296 7.23 16.83 -0.17
C LEU A 296 5.76 16.45 -0.36
N MET A 297 5.21 15.59 0.51
CA MET A 297 3.80 15.23 0.49
C MET A 297 2.90 16.42 0.86
N ALA A 298 3.30 17.22 1.85
CA ALA A 298 2.60 18.47 2.17
C ALA A 298 2.60 19.44 0.98
N ILE A 299 3.75 19.64 0.35
CA ILE A 299 3.89 20.49 -0.84
C ILE A 299 3.00 19.98 -1.98
N SER A 300 2.98 18.66 -2.23
CA SER A 300 2.16 18.07 -3.29
C SER A 300 0.67 18.42 -3.12
N LEU A 301 0.15 18.40 -1.88
CA LEU A 301 -1.24 18.70 -1.60
C LEU A 301 -1.54 20.21 -1.64
N TYR A 302 -0.59 21.06 -1.20
CA TYR A 302 -0.72 22.50 -1.36
C TYR A 302 -0.71 22.95 -2.83
N LEU A 303 0.01 22.24 -3.71
CA LEU A 303 -0.01 22.53 -5.16
C LEU A 303 -1.42 22.42 -5.75
N LEU A 304 -2.30 21.60 -5.17
CA LEU A 304 -3.70 21.48 -5.61
C LEU A 304 -4.56 22.74 -5.33
N LEU A 305 -4.05 23.69 -4.55
CA LEU A 305 -4.66 25.02 -4.42
C LEU A 305 -4.53 25.85 -5.71
N ILE A 306 -3.57 25.52 -6.58
CA ILE A 306 -3.43 26.08 -7.92
C ILE A 306 -4.38 25.34 -8.85
N ASN A 307 -5.63 25.78 -8.92
CA ASN A 307 -6.72 25.08 -9.60
C ASN A 307 -7.05 25.61 -11.02
N THR A 308 -6.20 26.50 -11.55
CA THR A 308 -6.43 27.15 -12.85
C THR A 308 -5.75 26.45 -14.02
N TRP A 309 -4.80 25.56 -13.76
CA TRP A 309 -4.00 24.90 -14.76
C TRP A 309 -3.84 23.38 -14.50
N ALA A 310 -4.36 22.54 -15.41
CA ALA A 310 -4.35 21.09 -15.24
C ALA A 310 -2.93 20.46 -15.18
N GLY A 311 -1.90 21.11 -15.75
CA GLY A 311 -0.51 20.64 -15.66
C GLY A 311 0.03 20.58 -14.23
N ILE A 312 -0.61 21.28 -13.27
CA ILE A 312 -0.26 21.21 -11.85
C ILE A 312 -0.41 19.79 -11.30
N LEU A 313 -1.30 18.99 -11.87
CA LEU A 313 -1.53 17.61 -11.43
C LEU A 313 -0.31 16.70 -11.70
N LEU A 314 0.42 16.94 -12.80
CA LEU A 314 1.69 16.23 -13.07
C LEU A 314 2.78 16.63 -12.06
N ILE A 315 2.87 17.92 -11.75
CA ILE A 315 3.84 18.43 -10.77
C ILE A 315 3.50 17.89 -9.37
N MET A 316 2.23 17.97 -8.98
CA MET A 316 1.73 17.38 -7.73
C MET A 316 2.06 15.89 -7.65
N MET A 317 1.77 15.12 -8.71
CA MET A 317 2.04 13.69 -8.76
C MET A 317 3.54 13.40 -8.65
N LEU A 318 4.41 14.21 -9.27
CA LEU A 318 5.85 14.08 -9.15
C LEU A 318 6.30 14.25 -7.69
N PHE A 319 5.84 15.31 -7.00
CA PHE A 319 6.16 15.53 -5.59
C PHE A 319 5.60 14.41 -4.70
N MET A 320 4.36 13.96 -4.95
CA MET A 320 3.74 12.84 -4.24
C MET A 320 4.55 11.54 -4.41
N THR A 321 5.03 11.25 -5.62
CA THR A 321 5.83 10.06 -5.93
C THR A 321 7.17 10.07 -5.19
N PHE A 322 7.89 11.21 -5.20
CA PHE A 322 9.13 11.32 -4.43
C PHE A 322 8.87 11.25 -2.92
N ALA A 323 7.77 11.85 -2.44
CA ALA A 323 7.36 11.75 -1.04
C ALA A 323 7.12 10.29 -0.62
N GLU A 324 6.46 9.51 -1.45
CA GLU A 324 6.23 8.07 -1.26
C GLU A 324 7.55 7.29 -1.17
N MET A 325 8.45 7.47 -2.15
CA MET A 325 9.75 6.80 -2.19
C MET A 325 10.66 7.16 -1.01
N PHE A 326 10.55 8.39 -0.47
CA PHE A 326 11.29 8.81 0.72
C PHE A 326 10.62 8.36 2.02
N SER A 327 9.31 8.17 2.04
CA SER A 327 8.60 7.83 3.27
C SER A 327 8.55 6.32 3.50
N PHE A 328 8.02 5.52 2.59
CA PHE A 328 7.63 4.14 2.87
C PHE A 328 8.78 3.17 3.11
N PRO A 329 9.83 3.10 2.24
CA PRO A 329 10.93 2.17 2.47
C PRO A 329 11.71 2.50 3.75
N PHE A 330 11.93 3.78 3.99
CA PHE A 330 12.73 4.24 5.13
C PHE A 330 11.96 4.20 6.45
N SER A 331 10.63 4.43 6.45
CA SER A 331 9.79 4.25 7.64
C SER A 331 9.75 2.79 8.09
N ASN A 332 9.61 1.86 7.16
CA ASN A 332 9.70 0.42 7.45
C ASN A 332 11.08 0.07 8.02
N GLY A 333 12.15 0.56 7.36
CA GLY A 333 13.52 0.38 7.82
C GLY A 333 13.80 0.97 9.21
N PHE A 334 13.22 2.13 9.55
CA PHE A 334 13.33 2.72 10.87
C PHE A 334 12.55 1.91 11.92
N ALA A 335 11.32 1.52 11.63
CA ALA A 335 10.51 0.69 12.53
C ALA A 335 11.22 -0.63 12.90
N MET A 336 11.83 -1.30 11.92
CA MET A 336 12.63 -2.51 12.16
C MET A 336 13.88 -2.23 12.97
N SER A 337 14.62 -1.16 12.66
CA SER A 337 15.88 -0.83 13.34
C SER A 337 15.69 -0.33 14.78
N ARG A 338 14.52 0.27 15.07
CA ARG A 338 14.16 0.73 16.41
C ARG A 338 13.79 -0.42 17.35
N ALA A 339 13.26 -1.50 16.80
CA ALA A 339 12.77 -2.63 17.54
C ALA A 339 13.91 -3.46 18.17
N PRO A 340 13.87 -3.79 19.47
CA PRO A 340 14.72 -4.84 20.05
C PRO A 340 14.53 -6.16 19.30
N LYS A 341 15.60 -6.97 19.16
CA LYS A 341 15.58 -8.20 18.35
C LYS A 341 14.39 -9.13 18.67
N HIS A 342 14.06 -9.27 19.97
CA HIS A 342 12.96 -10.12 20.45
C HIS A 342 11.56 -9.48 20.33
N GLN A 343 11.43 -8.20 19.92
CA GLN A 343 10.16 -7.49 19.77
C GLN A 343 9.88 -6.98 18.37
N GLN A 344 10.70 -7.31 17.40
CA GLN A 344 10.55 -6.81 16.02
C GLN A 344 9.16 -7.05 15.45
N GLY A 345 8.58 -8.22 15.70
CA GLY A 345 7.21 -8.52 15.26
C GLY A 345 6.16 -7.55 15.82
N ARG A 346 6.26 -7.17 17.10
CA ARG A 346 5.32 -6.22 17.75
C ARG A 346 5.45 -4.81 17.18
N TYR A 347 6.68 -4.32 16.98
CA TYR A 347 6.93 -3.00 16.39
C TYR A 347 6.37 -2.94 14.96
N ILE A 348 6.68 -3.93 14.13
CA ILE A 348 6.18 -3.97 12.75
C ILE A 348 4.66 -4.13 12.69
N ALA A 349 4.05 -4.92 13.59
CA ALA A 349 2.60 -5.04 13.63
C ALA A 349 1.92 -3.68 13.91
N ILE A 350 2.38 -2.92 14.93
CA ILE A 350 1.82 -1.60 15.25
C ILE A 350 2.08 -0.62 14.10
N PHE A 351 3.26 -0.65 13.47
CA PHE A 351 3.57 0.14 12.28
C PHE A 351 2.60 -0.15 11.13
N THR A 352 2.34 -1.41 10.84
CA THR A 352 1.39 -1.80 9.79
C THR A 352 -0.04 -1.37 10.12
N MET A 353 -0.45 -1.52 11.39
CA MET A 353 -1.76 -1.05 11.87
C MET A 353 -1.92 0.47 11.68
N THR A 354 -0.84 1.26 11.82
CA THR A 354 -0.88 2.71 11.60
C THR A 354 -1.32 3.05 10.17
N TYR A 355 -0.83 2.32 9.17
CA TYR A 355 -1.28 2.50 7.78
C TYR A 355 -2.73 2.04 7.58
N SER A 356 -3.17 0.96 8.23
CA SER A 356 -4.56 0.53 8.17
C SER A 356 -5.50 1.59 8.77
N PHE A 357 -5.10 2.22 9.90
CA PHE A 357 -5.83 3.36 10.46
C PHE A 357 -5.85 4.56 9.53
N ALA A 358 -4.73 4.88 8.87
CA ALA A 358 -4.68 5.96 7.90
C ALA A 358 -5.63 5.69 6.72
N GLN A 359 -5.70 4.46 6.23
CA GLN A 359 -6.59 4.05 5.16
C GLN A 359 -8.07 4.18 5.53
N ILE A 360 -8.42 3.96 6.81
CA ILE A 360 -9.76 4.15 7.33
C ILE A 360 -10.09 5.64 7.47
N LEU A 361 -9.18 6.41 8.06
CA LEU A 361 -9.41 7.83 8.39
C LEU A 361 -9.38 8.74 7.18
N SER A 362 -8.50 8.48 6.21
CA SER A 362 -8.25 9.35 5.06
C SER A 362 -9.52 9.68 4.27
N PRO A 363 -10.30 8.70 3.76
CA PRO A 363 -11.50 9.00 3.00
C PRO A 363 -12.57 9.67 3.86
N LYS A 364 -12.74 9.26 5.12
CA LYS A 364 -13.75 9.85 6.00
C LYS A 364 -13.47 11.33 6.29
N ILE A 365 -12.23 11.65 6.61
CA ILE A 365 -11.81 13.05 6.87
C ILE A 365 -11.88 13.85 5.56
N GLY A 366 -11.28 13.35 4.48
CA GLY A 366 -11.21 14.08 3.21
C GLY A 366 -12.59 14.39 2.64
N PHE A 367 -13.45 13.39 2.53
CA PHE A 367 -14.79 13.61 1.98
C PHE A 367 -15.69 14.47 2.88
N SER A 368 -15.57 14.33 4.21
CA SER A 368 -16.31 15.18 5.14
C SER A 368 -15.89 16.66 5.02
N ILE A 369 -14.59 16.93 4.86
CA ILE A 369 -14.11 18.30 4.66
C ILE A 369 -14.58 18.83 3.29
N VAL A 370 -14.48 18.03 2.23
CA VAL A 370 -14.90 18.47 0.89
C VAL A 370 -16.40 18.76 0.84
N GLU A 371 -17.22 17.92 1.44
CA GLU A 371 -18.68 18.08 1.45
C GLU A 371 -19.14 19.35 2.18
N ASN A 372 -18.49 19.68 3.32
CA ASN A 372 -18.89 20.80 4.15
C ASN A 372 -18.17 22.11 3.83
N TYR A 373 -16.92 22.05 3.36
CA TYR A 373 -16.03 23.21 3.24
C TYR A 373 -15.35 23.31 1.86
N GLY A 374 -15.54 22.33 0.97
CA GLY A 374 -14.98 22.31 -0.37
C GLY A 374 -13.53 21.80 -0.45
N TYR A 375 -13.08 21.62 -1.70
CA TYR A 375 -11.75 21.04 -1.99
C TYR A 375 -10.58 21.89 -1.48
N GLN A 376 -10.68 23.23 -1.58
CA GLN A 376 -9.59 24.11 -1.14
C GLN A 376 -9.29 23.91 0.35
N MET A 377 -10.33 23.85 1.19
CA MET A 377 -10.15 23.62 2.62
C MET A 377 -9.53 22.24 2.90
N ASN A 378 -9.93 21.22 2.13
CA ASN A 378 -9.31 19.90 2.25
C ASN A 378 -7.81 19.94 1.94
N TRP A 379 -7.38 20.65 0.90
CA TRP A 379 -5.95 20.74 0.56
C TRP A 379 -5.16 21.54 1.59
N ILE A 380 -5.74 22.61 2.15
CA ILE A 380 -5.15 23.37 3.25
C ILE A 380 -4.99 22.47 4.49
N PHE A 381 -6.05 21.75 4.87
CA PHE A 381 -6.02 20.86 6.02
C PHE A 381 -4.99 19.75 5.86
N MET A 382 -5.01 19.05 4.72
CA MET A 382 -4.10 17.94 4.46
C MET A 382 -2.64 18.42 4.33
N GLY A 383 -2.39 19.55 3.68
CA GLY A 383 -1.06 20.16 3.64
C GLY A 383 -0.55 20.56 5.03
N SER A 384 -1.44 21.12 5.89
CA SER A 384 -1.11 21.45 7.27
C SER A 384 -0.80 20.22 8.13
N LEU A 385 -1.54 19.12 7.89
CA LEU A 385 -1.25 17.82 8.49
C LEU A 385 0.16 17.33 8.10
N GLY A 386 0.56 17.59 6.85
CA GLY A 386 1.92 17.28 6.36
C GLY A 386 3.02 18.13 7.01
N ILE A 387 2.75 19.40 7.26
CA ILE A 387 3.67 20.23 8.04
C ILE A 387 3.79 19.69 9.48
N ALA A 388 2.67 19.32 10.11
CA ALA A 388 2.70 18.67 11.42
C ALA A 388 3.50 17.35 11.41
N ALA A 389 3.32 16.49 10.38
CA ALA A 389 4.11 15.28 10.20
C ALA A 389 5.61 15.57 10.06
N THR A 390 5.97 16.63 9.34
CA THR A 390 7.35 17.08 9.16
C THR A 390 7.96 17.53 10.49
N LEU A 391 7.24 18.33 11.28
CA LEU A 391 7.69 18.77 12.60
C LEU A 391 7.87 17.60 13.57
N LEU A 392 6.94 16.64 13.58
CA LEU A 392 7.06 15.41 14.35
C LEU A 392 8.28 14.58 13.91
N GLY A 393 8.52 14.45 12.60
CA GLY A 393 9.69 13.77 12.05
C GLY A 393 11.01 14.44 12.48
N TYR A 394 11.06 15.77 12.45
CA TYR A 394 12.20 16.54 12.96
C TYR A 394 12.40 16.37 14.46
N TRP A 395 11.33 16.33 15.23
CA TRP A 395 11.38 16.05 16.67
C TRP A 395 11.92 14.64 16.95
N VAL A 396 11.43 13.62 16.25
CA VAL A 396 11.99 12.24 16.33
C VAL A 396 13.49 12.24 16.01
N TYR A 397 13.91 12.97 14.97
CA TYR A 397 15.32 13.08 14.63
C TYR A 397 16.16 13.60 15.79
N ASN A 398 15.73 14.70 16.42
CA ASN A 398 16.46 15.31 17.54
C ASN A 398 16.50 14.39 18.78
N LEU A 399 15.41 13.70 19.08
CA LEU A 399 15.35 12.75 20.20
C LEU A 399 16.29 11.56 20.00
N VAL A 400 16.33 10.99 18.77
CA VAL A 400 17.24 9.88 18.46
C VAL A 400 18.70 10.31 18.49
N GLN A 401 19.02 11.56 18.10
CA GLN A 401 20.39 12.07 18.22
C GLN A 401 20.82 12.22 19.70
N LYS A 402 19.92 12.72 20.56
CA LYS A 402 20.19 12.83 22.00
C LYS A 402 20.42 11.45 22.65
N GLU A 403 19.59 10.44 22.30
CA GLU A 403 19.80 9.05 22.79
C GLU A 403 21.22 8.55 22.43
N LYS A 404 21.65 8.75 21.17
CA LYS A 404 22.97 8.31 20.70
C LYS A 404 24.11 8.98 21.49
N GLN A 405 24.01 10.30 21.74
CA GLN A 405 25.02 11.04 22.50
C GLN A 405 25.15 10.53 23.94
N VAL A 406 24.03 10.21 24.58
CA VAL A 406 24.04 9.66 25.94
C VAL A 406 24.72 8.27 25.97
N THR A 407 24.43 7.42 24.97
CA THR A 407 25.01 6.06 24.88
C THR A 407 26.51 6.07 24.54
N THR A 408 27.00 7.11 23.85
CA THR A 408 28.43 7.24 23.48
C THR A 408 29.27 7.80 24.64
N ASN A 409 28.65 8.49 25.59
CA ASN A 409 29.31 9.10 26.76
C ASN A 409 29.28 8.17 28.00
N GLN A 410 28.67 7.01 27.91
CA GLN A 410 28.73 5.90 28.88
C GLN A 410 29.66 4.78 28.36
#